data_47400e0a0c71254e00b096ae3fd21935
#
_entry.id   47400e0a0c71254e00b096ae3fd21935
#
_cell.length_a   1.000
_cell.length_b   1.000
_cell.length_c   1.000
_cell.angle_alpha   90.00
_cell.angle_beta   90.00
_cell.angle_gamma   90.00
#
_symmetry.space_group_name_H-M   'P 1'
#
loop_
_entity.id
_entity.type
_entity.pdbx_description
1 polymer ?
#
loop_
_entity_poly.entity_id
_entity_poly.type
_entity_poly.pdbx_seq_one_letter_code
_entity_poly.pdbx_strand_id
1 'polypeptide(L)'
;MRHWLAGLMLLVAPSAFAQQAVPNIAFDSVPNPLKLPPNMYFGEVSGVSVNSKGHVFALSRGNTTGPAYAAAATQLLEFDAQGKFIREIGKNLYAWSFGHTVKVDPQDNIWVTDKGSDMVIKFDPEGRVVMVFGR
;
A
#
# COMPACT_ATOMS: atom_id res chain seq x y z
N MET A 1 -34.71 -47.68 57.75
CA MET A 1 -33.45 -47.60 56.95
C MET A 1 -33.66 -46.50 55.89
N ARG A 2 -33.00 -45.35 56.08
CA ARG A 2 -33.09 -44.16 55.13
C ARG A 2 -31.80 -44.08 54.39
N HIS A 3 -31.82 -44.35 53.09
CA HIS A 3 -30.65 -44.21 52.20
C HIS A 3 -30.55 -42.78 51.74
N TRP A 4 -29.43 -42.09 52.08
CA TRP A 4 -29.03 -40.77 51.57
C TRP A 4 -28.20 -40.99 50.28
N LEU A 5 -28.74 -40.61 49.13
CA LEU A 5 -27.99 -40.54 47.92
C LEU A 5 -27.32 -39.15 47.86
N ALA A 6 -26.00 -39.10 48.06
CA ALA A 6 -25.23 -37.91 47.85
C ALA A 6 -24.95 -37.76 46.35
N GLY A 7 -25.60 -36.80 45.70
CA GLY A 7 -25.32 -36.43 44.30
C GLY A 7 -24.02 -35.63 44.21
N LEU A 8 -23.04 -36.19 43.52
CA LEU A 8 -21.78 -35.52 43.20
C LEU A 8 -22.02 -34.58 41.98
N MET A 9 -22.06 -33.26 42.22
CA MET A 9 -22.24 -32.25 41.20
C MET A 9 -20.84 -31.92 40.62
N LEU A 10 -20.54 -32.40 39.40
CA LEU A 10 -19.32 -32.04 38.68
C LEU A 10 -19.46 -30.60 38.17
N LEU A 11 -18.73 -29.66 38.76
CA LEU A 11 -18.57 -28.31 38.24
C LEU A 11 -17.58 -28.34 37.05
N VAL A 12 -18.08 -28.30 35.85
CA VAL A 12 -17.27 -28.04 34.63
C VAL A 12 -16.99 -26.55 34.57
N ALA A 13 -15.80 -26.15 34.95
CA ALA A 13 -15.33 -24.78 34.76
C ALA A 13 -15.15 -24.52 33.27
N PRO A 14 -15.74 -23.45 32.67
CA PRO A 14 -15.43 -23.09 31.29
C PRO A 14 -13.98 -22.67 31.18
N SER A 15 -13.22 -23.35 30.31
CA SER A 15 -11.87 -22.96 29.97
C SER A 15 -11.96 -21.63 29.21
N ALA A 16 -11.68 -20.50 29.87
CA ALA A 16 -11.50 -19.23 29.21
C ALA A 16 -10.23 -19.34 28.37
N PHE A 17 -10.39 -19.46 27.04
CA PHE A 17 -9.29 -19.29 26.11
C PHE A 17 -8.84 -17.84 26.23
N ALA A 18 -7.78 -17.58 26.97
CA ALA A 18 -7.12 -16.28 27.01
C ALA A 18 -6.67 -15.96 25.58
N GLN A 19 -7.28 -14.95 24.96
CA GLN A 19 -6.83 -14.45 23.67
C GLN A 19 -5.39 -14.02 23.82
N GLN A 20 -4.49 -14.65 23.05
CA GLN A 20 -3.07 -14.34 23.08
C GLN A 20 -2.88 -12.85 22.74
N ALA A 21 -2.21 -12.10 23.61
CA ALA A 21 -1.96 -10.69 23.39
C ALA A 21 -1.19 -10.51 22.07
N VAL A 22 -1.72 -9.67 21.18
CA VAL A 22 -1.02 -9.32 19.92
C VAL A 22 0.26 -8.58 20.29
N PRO A 23 1.43 -9.00 19.77
CA PRO A 23 2.69 -8.32 20.06
C PRO A 23 2.63 -6.86 19.62
N ASN A 24 3.07 -5.95 20.47
CA ASN A 24 3.24 -4.55 20.10
C ASN A 24 4.44 -4.41 19.14
N ILE A 25 4.21 -3.77 18.00
CA ILE A 25 5.28 -3.37 17.08
C ILE A 25 5.72 -1.97 17.49
N ALA A 26 6.95 -1.85 18.00
CA ALA A 26 7.53 -0.54 18.28
C ALA A 26 7.84 0.18 16.97
N PHE A 27 7.41 1.44 16.84
CA PHE A 27 7.71 2.29 15.68
C PHE A 27 7.87 3.74 16.13
N ASP A 28 8.66 4.48 15.35
CA ASP A 28 8.78 5.93 15.44
C ASP A 28 8.03 6.57 14.28
N SER A 29 7.22 7.59 14.58
CA SER A 29 6.50 8.34 13.56
C SER A 29 7.36 9.49 13.04
N VAL A 30 7.66 9.47 11.75
CA VAL A 30 8.37 10.57 11.07
C VAL A 30 7.35 11.41 10.29
N PRO A 31 7.08 12.66 10.71
CA PRO A 31 6.12 13.52 10.02
C PRO A 31 6.69 13.99 8.68
N ASN A 32 5.86 13.96 7.63
CA ASN A 32 6.17 14.46 6.29
C ASN A 32 7.53 13.96 5.75
N PRO A 33 7.77 12.64 5.67
CA PRO A 33 9.06 12.11 5.25
C PRO A 33 9.37 12.41 3.77
N LEU A 34 8.35 12.56 2.92
CA LEU A 34 8.50 12.81 1.49
C LEU A 34 8.33 14.31 1.18
N LYS A 35 9.29 14.87 0.44
CA LYS A 35 9.33 16.29 0.07
C LYS A 35 9.00 16.47 -1.41
N LEU A 36 7.82 16.99 -1.70
CA LEU A 36 7.38 17.32 -3.05
C LEU A 36 7.96 18.67 -3.50
N PRO A 37 8.15 18.85 -4.84
CA PRO A 37 8.45 20.16 -5.41
C PRO A 37 7.35 21.19 -5.13
N PRO A 38 7.63 22.49 -5.24
CA PRO A 38 6.60 23.53 -5.18
C PRO A 38 5.46 23.28 -6.18
N ASN A 39 4.24 23.55 -5.77
CA ASN A 39 3.01 23.37 -6.56
C ASN A 39 2.66 21.92 -6.92
N MET A 40 3.31 20.94 -6.29
CA MET A 40 2.93 19.53 -6.36
C MET A 40 2.42 19.08 -4.98
N TYR A 41 1.33 18.37 -4.95
CA TYR A 41 0.68 17.93 -3.72
C TYR A 41 0.27 16.47 -3.87
N PHE A 42 0.35 15.73 -2.78
CA PHE A 42 -0.29 14.42 -2.75
C PHE A 42 -1.81 14.60 -2.79
N GLY A 43 -2.45 13.83 -3.66
CA GLY A 43 -3.84 13.50 -3.50
C GLY A 43 -3.99 12.27 -2.60
N GLU A 44 -4.96 11.43 -2.92
CA GLU A 44 -5.09 10.13 -2.26
C GLU A 44 -3.92 9.22 -2.66
N VAL A 45 -3.07 8.84 -1.70
CA VAL A 45 -1.97 7.90 -1.92
C VAL A 45 -2.51 6.49 -1.76
N SER A 46 -2.64 5.77 -2.87
CA SER A 46 -3.22 4.42 -2.91
C SER A 46 -2.19 3.31 -2.73
N GLY A 47 -0.90 3.60 -2.84
CA GLY A 47 0.14 2.60 -2.66
C GLY A 47 1.52 3.23 -2.44
N VAL A 48 2.36 2.50 -1.71
CA VAL A 48 3.76 2.82 -1.47
C VAL A 48 4.59 1.55 -1.60
N SER A 49 5.77 1.65 -2.21
CA SER A 49 6.76 0.56 -2.28
C SER A 49 8.17 1.12 -2.21
N VAL A 50 9.15 0.27 -1.92
CA VAL A 50 10.56 0.67 -1.79
C VAL A 50 11.41 -0.28 -2.63
N ASN A 51 12.43 0.26 -3.31
CA ASN A 51 13.39 -0.53 -4.07
C ASN A 51 14.63 -0.92 -3.25
N SER A 52 15.57 -1.65 -3.87
CA SER A 52 16.81 -2.11 -3.23
C SER A 52 17.73 -0.96 -2.77
N LYS A 53 17.59 0.24 -3.35
CA LYS A 53 18.36 1.46 -3.01
C LYS A 53 17.72 2.29 -1.89
N GLY A 54 16.57 1.85 -1.37
CA GLY A 54 15.79 2.61 -0.39
C GLY A 54 14.96 3.75 -1.00
N HIS A 55 14.86 3.85 -2.34
CA HIS A 55 13.98 4.82 -2.98
C HIS A 55 12.52 4.46 -2.73
N VAL A 56 11.72 5.46 -2.43
CA VAL A 56 10.29 5.31 -2.15
C VAL A 56 9.48 5.66 -3.40
N PHE A 57 8.58 4.76 -3.78
CA PHE A 57 7.61 4.96 -4.85
C PHE A 57 6.24 5.17 -4.24
N ALA A 58 5.64 6.34 -4.48
CA ALA A 58 4.30 6.68 -4.02
C ALA A 58 3.37 6.80 -5.23
N LEU A 59 2.30 6.01 -5.22
CA LEU A 59 1.24 6.11 -6.21
C LEU A 59 0.15 7.03 -5.69
N SER A 60 0.06 8.21 -6.26
CA SER A 60 -0.90 9.25 -5.87
C SER A 60 -1.96 9.43 -6.96
N ARG A 61 -3.20 9.71 -6.55
CA ARG A 61 -4.28 10.08 -7.47
C ARG A 61 -4.31 11.58 -7.78
N GLY A 62 -3.17 12.25 -7.62
CA GLY A 62 -2.99 13.65 -7.95
C GLY A 62 -3.78 14.61 -7.04
N ASN A 63 -3.88 15.86 -7.47
CA ASN A 63 -4.52 16.95 -6.71
C ASN A 63 -6.05 16.94 -6.83
N THR A 64 -6.67 15.78 -6.97
CA THR A 64 -8.13 15.68 -7.14
C THR A 64 -8.82 15.43 -5.83
N THR A 65 -9.96 16.07 -5.64
CA THR A 65 -10.89 15.81 -4.54
C THR A 65 -11.89 14.73 -5.00
N GLY A 66 -11.67 13.50 -4.56
CA GLY A 66 -12.54 12.38 -4.90
C GLY A 66 -11.99 11.45 -6.00
N PRO A 67 -12.74 10.43 -6.38
CA PRO A 67 -12.29 9.44 -7.36
C PRO A 67 -12.09 10.10 -8.74
N ALA A 68 -10.84 10.10 -9.20
CA ALA A 68 -10.46 10.67 -10.48
C ALA A 68 -10.28 9.55 -11.50
N TYR A 69 -11.18 9.51 -12.46
CA TYR A 69 -11.11 8.62 -13.62
C TYR A 69 -10.58 9.37 -14.84
N ALA A 70 -9.41 10.00 -14.68
CA ALA A 70 -8.78 10.76 -15.76
C ALA A 70 -7.29 10.46 -15.83
N ALA A 71 -6.73 10.35 -17.02
CA ALA A 71 -5.34 9.99 -17.28
C ALA A 71 -4.31 10.90 -16.56
N ALA A 72 -4.64 12.14 -16.29
CA ALA A 72 -3.76 13.08 -15.59
C ALA A 72 -3.82 12.98 -14.06
N ALA A 73 -4.70 12.16 -13.51
CA ALA A 73 -4.92 12.11 -12.07
C ALA A 73 -3.97 11.16 -11.34
N THR A 74 -3.58 10.05 -11.97
CA THR A 74 -2.65 9.09 -11.39
C THR A 74 -1.23 9.54 -11.62
N GLN A 75 -0.44 9.59 -10.54
CA GLN A 75 0.98 9.96 -10.55
C GLN A 75 1.78 8.90 -9.82
N LEU A 76 2.80 8.35 -10.47
CA LEU A 76 3.80 7.49 -9.85
C LEU A 76 5.04 8.33 -9.56
N LEU A 77 5.27 8.63 -8.30
CA LEU A 77 6.31 9.54 -7.83
C LEU A 77 7.45 8.77 -7.17
N GLU A 78 8.68 9.05 -7.56
CA GLU A 78 9.90 8.46 -6.98
C GLU A 78 10.62 9.48 -6.11
N PHE A 79 11.04 9.03 -4.93
CA PHE A 79 11.81 9.79 -3.95
C PHE A 79 13.07 9.00 -3.58
N ASP A 80 14.15 9.69 -3.26
CA ASP A 80 15.36 9.07 -2.71
C ASP A 80 15.13 8.56 -1.27
N ALA A 81 16.15 7.88 -0.72
CA ALA A 81 16.11 7.34 0.64
C ALA A 81 15.99 8.43 1.73
N GLN A 82 16.25 9.69 1.41
CA GLN A 82 16.07 10.85 2.28
C GLN A 82 14.73 11.54 2.08
N GLY A 83 13.87 10.99 1.20
CA GLY A 83 12.55 11.51 0.91
C GLY A 83 12.51 12.71 -0.03
N LYS A 84 13.61 13.03 -0.73
CA LYS A 84 13.66 14.09 -1.73
C LYS A 84 13.09 13.55 -3.04
N PHE A 85 12.23 14.34 -3.68
CA PHE A 85 11.65 14.02 -4.98
C PHE A 85 12.72 13.85 -6.06
N ILE A 86 12.64 12.78 -6.84
CA ILE A 86 13.51 12.48 -7.97
C ILE A 86 12.78 12.76 -9.28
N ARG A 87 11.64 12.07 -9.50
CA ARG A 87 10.90 12.15 -10.77
C ARG A 87 9.47 11.65 -10.66
N GLU A 88 8.67 11.96 -11.66
CA GLU A 88 7.39 11.35 -11.96
C GLU A 88 7.59 10.34 -13.10
N ILE A 89 7.16 9.09 -12.89
CA ILE A 89 7.27 8.00 -13.85
C ILE A 89 5.95 7.84 -14.59
N GLY A 90 6.04 7.66 -15.92
CA GLY A 90 4.87 7.45 -16.77
C GLY A 90 3.92 8.66 -16.82
N LYS A 91 4.45 9.87 -16.74
CA LYS A 91 3.65 11.09 -16.86
C LYS A 91 2.80 11.09 -18.12
N ASN A 92 1.50 11.36 -17.97
CA ASN A 92 0.50 11.35 -19.05
C ASN A 92 0.35 9.98 -19.76
N LEU A 93 0.73 8.88 -19.11
CA LEU A 93 0.53 7.55 -19.67
C LEU A 93 -0.98 7.32 -19.89
N TYR A 94 -1.35 6.83 -21.07
CA TYR A 94 -2.75 6.56 -21.44
C TYR A 94 -3.46 5.55 -20.52
N ALA A 95 -2.68 4.67 -19.86
CA ALA A 95 -3.18 3.68 -18.92
C ALA A 95 -3.53 4.25 -17.54
N TRP A 96 -3.15 5.51 -17.24
CA TRP A 96 -3.51 6.16 -16.00
C TRP A 96 -4.98 6.56 -15.97
N SER A 97 -5.78 5.94 -15.13
CA SER A 97 -7.19 6.24 -14.95
C SER A 97 -7.58 6.27 -13.47
N PHE A 98 -7.25 5.20 -12.74
CA PHE A 98 -7.48 5.09 -11.30
C PHE A 98 -6.43 4.19 -10.68
N GLY A 99 -5.22 4.71 -10.43
CA GLY A 99 -4.11 3.99 -9.85
C GLY A 99 -4.48 3.38 -8.50
N HIS A 100 -4.25 2.07 -8.34
CA HIS A 100 -4.72 1.34 -7.17
C HIS A 100 -3.59 0.85 -6.26
N THR A 101 -2.52 0.28 -6.82
CA THR A 101 -1.37 -0.14 -6.02
C THR A 101 -0.07 -0.07 -6.82
N VAL A 102 1.04 0.07 -6.10
CA VAL A 102 2.40 -0.04 -6.63
C VAL A 102 3.17 -1.11 -5.86
N LYS A 103 3.99 -1.89 -6.56
CA LYS A 103 4.90 -2.89 -5.99
C LYS A 103 6.22 -2.86 -6.72
N VAL A 104 7.32 -2.91 -5.99
CA VAL A 104 8.67 -3.10 -6.55
C VAL A 104 9.08 -4.55 -6.36
N ASP A 105 9.59 -5.18 -7.43
CA ASP A 105 10.07 -6.55 -7.40
C ASP A 105 11.57 -6.62 -7.00
N PRO A 106 12.12 -7.83 -6.74
CA PRO A 106 13.52 -7.99 -6.36
C PRO A 106 14.54 -7.54 -7.42
N GLN A 107 14.12 -7.29 -8.66
CA GLN A 107 14.93 -6.75 -9.76
C GLN A 107 14.73 -5.25 -9.94
N ASP A 108 14.10 -4.59 -8.97
CA ASP A 108 13.74 -3.17 -8.96
C ASP A 108 12.79 -2.74 -10.08
N ASN A 109 12.09 -3.68 -10.75
CA ASN A 109 11.02 -3.30 -11.65
C ASN A 109 9.80 -2.84 -10.83
N ILE A 110 9.09 -1.86 -11.37
CA ILE A 110 7.95 -1.23 -10.71
C ILE A 110 6.68 -1.74 -11.37
N TRP A 111 5.81 -2.35 -10.58
CA TRP A 111 4.53 -2.87 -11.01
C TRP A 111 3.41 -1.98 -10.47
N VAL A 112 2.53 -1.56 -11.35
CA VAL A 112 1.36 -0.75 -10.97
C VAL A 112 0.10 -1.42 -11.48
N THR A 113 -0.91 -1.52 -10.63
CA THR A 113 -2.27 -1.85 -11.06
C THR A 113 -3.08 -0.58 -11.16
N ASP A 114 -3.74 -0.38 -12.29
CA ASP A 114 -4.70 0.69 -12.48
C ASP A 114 -6.11 0.09 -12.66
N LYS A 115 -6.96 0.35 -11.68
CA LYS A 115 -8.31 -0.21 -11.62
C LYS A 115 -9.24 0.44 -12.67
N GLY A 116 -9.00 1.69 -13.02
CA GLY A 116 -9.87 2.41 -13.96
C GLY A 116 -9.66 1.99 -15.40
N SER A 117 -8.44 1.58 -15.75
CA SER A 117 -8.09 1.07 -17.08
C SER A 117 -8.09 -0.46 -17.18
N ASP A 118 -8.29 -1.17 -16.06
CA ASP A 118 -8.18 -2.64 -15.96
C ASP A 118 -6.79 -3.16 -16.38
N MET A 119 -5.73 -2.38 -16.09
CA MET A 119 -4.36 -2.69 -16.53
C MET A 119 -3.42 -2.96 -15.36
N VAL A 120 -2.45 -3.86 -15.62
CA VAL A 120 -1.21 -4.00 -14.86
C VAL A 120 -0.07 -3.52 -15.75
N ILE A 121 0.71 -2.57 -15.25
CA ILE A 121 1.80 -1.93 -15.99
C ILE A 121 3.10 -2.26 -15.27
N LYS A 122 4.10 -2.75 -16.00
CA LYS A 122 5.45 -2.95 -15.50
C LYS A 122 6.38 -1.93 -16.11
N PHE A 123 7.11 -1.25 -15.25
CA PHE A 123 8.23 -0.38 -15.64
C PHE A 123 9.54 -1.05 -15.24
N ASP A 124 10.59 -0.82 -16.04
CA ASP A 124 11.95 -1.12 -15.61
C ASP A 124 12.45 -0.09 -14.57
N PRO A 125 13.64 -0.29 -13.97
CA PRO A 125 14.20 0.65 -13.00
C PRO A 125 14.42 2.07 -13.56
N GLU A 126 14.59 2.22 -14.88
CA GLU A 126 14.71 3.51 -15.56
C GLU A 126 13.36 4.20 -15.78
N GLY A 127 12.23 3.51 -15.51
CA GLY A 127 10.87 4.04 -15.64
C GLY A 127 10.28 3.89 -17.04
N ARG A 128 10.84 3.00 -17.90
CA ARG A 128 10.28 2.68 -19.20
C ARG A 128 9.25 1.57 -19.07
N VAL A 129 8.13 1.68 -19.75
CA VAL A 129 7.13 0.61 -19.80
C VAL A 129 7.72 -0.58 -20.55
N VAL A 130 7.81 -1.74 -19.89
CA VAL A 130 8.33 -2.99 -20.46
C VAL A 130 7.26 -4.07 -20.59
N MET A 131 6.12 -3.90 -19.94
CA MET A 131 4.96 -4.77 -20.10
C MET A 131 3.67 -4.04 -19.72
N VAL A 132 2.62 -4.34 -20.46
CA VAL A 132 1.24 -4.01 -20.09
C VAL A 132 0.41 -5.28 -20.19
N PHE A 133 -0.38 -5.56 -19.17
CA PHE A 133 -1.32 -6.67 -19.11
C PHE A 133 -2.69 -6.12 -18.76
N GLY A 134 -3.72 -6.53 -19.50
CA GLY A 134 -5.08 -6.06 -19.37
C GLY A 134 -5.63 -5.57 -20.71
N ARG A 135 -6.67 -4.75 -20.67
CA ARG A 135 -7.33 -4.22 -21.89
C ARG A 135 -6.54 -3.12 -22.56
#